data_74fe630ad187992915c90a368372ce56
#
_entry.id   74fe630ad187992915c90a368372ce56
#
_cell.length_a   1.000
_cell.length_b   1.000
_cell.length_c   1.000
_cell.angle_alpha   90.00
_cell.angle_beta   90.00
_cell.angle_gamma   90.00
#
_symmetry.space_group_name_H-M   'P 1'
#
loop_
_entity.id
_entity.type
_entity.pdbx_description
1 polymer ?
#
loop_
_entity_poly.entity_id
_entity_poly.type
_entity_poly.pdbx_seq_one_letter_code
_entity_poly.pdbx_strand_id
1 'polypeptide(L)'
;MVEVVFGASARGSLRVAQHYGEGPWHRSAFGVVVGSTDGRPVSKRELREAKRRAEERFRREWEEAVPMGGNAGDIYCLDLALSMGDISEETPGPLRQQALEALIRASWNAEEARKQTQKEWVETRTALDDVVTRSAAGETVRVWYSQQSDELCGACFLLERLQSAGSAGPISLVELPQWEERPDGTMVHRLGWGEVSPG
;
A
#
# COMPACT_ATOMS: atom_id res chain seq x y z
N MET A 1 -6.74 8.55 14.62
CA MET A 1 -5.40 7.93 14.39
C MET A 1 -5.10 8.04 12.92
N VAL A 2 -3.91 8.49 12.59
CA VAL A 2 -3.44 8.68 11.20
C VAL A 2 -2.68 7.43 10.75
N GLU A 3 -3.01 6.90 9.57
CA GLU A 3 -2.32 5.77 8.95
C GLU A 3 -1.51 6.28 7.75
N VAL A 4 -0.24 5.95 7.66
CA VAL A 4 0.63 6.38 6.56
C VAL A 4 1.24 5.18 5.84
N VAL A 5 1.13 5.18 4.52
CA VAL A 5 1.71 4.21 3.59
C VAL A 5 2.46 4.93 2.47
N PHE A 6 3.31 4.22 1.73
CA PHE A 6 4.19 4.80 0.69
C PHE A 6 3.90 4.30 -0.73
N GLY A 7 2.71 3.75 -0.95
CA GLY A 7 2.29 3.31 -2.28
C GLY A 7 0.77 3.17 -2.41
N ALA A 8 0.25 3.43 -3.60
CA ALA A 8 -1.19 3.39 -3.88
C ALA A 8 -1.80 2.00 -3.63
N SER A 9 -1.07 0.91 -3.94
CA SER A 9 -1.52 -0.46 -3.66
C SER A 9 -1.65 -0.72 -2.17
N ALA A 10 -0.66 -0.32 -1.35
CA ALA A 10 -0.70 -0.43 0.10
C ALA A 10 -1.89 0.34 0.69
N ARG A 11 -2.15 1.58 0.20
CA ARG A 11 -3.32 2.35 0.59
C ARG A 11 -4.62 1.63 0.27
N GLY A 12 -4.71 1.02 -0.91
CA GLY A 12 -5.88 0.24 -1.32
C GLY A 12 -6.13 -0.96 -0.40
N SER A 13 -5.10 -1.77 -0.14
CA SER A 13 -5.17 -2.92 0.76
C SER A 13 -5.58 -2.52 2.17
N LEU A 14 -4.98 -1.47 2.71
CA LEU A 14 -5.28 -1.00 4.07
C LEU A 14 -6.73 -0.49 4.20
N ARG A 15 -7.24 0.23 3.18
CA ARG A 15 -8.65 0.65 3.14
C ARG A 15 -9.62 -0.53 3.15
N VAL A 16 -9.29 -1.59 2.42
CA VAL A 16 -10.10 -2.81 2.42
C VAL A 16 -9.99 -3.51 3.77
N ALA A 17 -8.79 -3.64 4.35
CA ALA A 17 -8.56 -4.30 5.63
C ALA A 17 -9.33 -3.65 6.80
N GLN A 18 -9.58 -2.33 6.75
CA GLN A 18 -10.37 -1.65 7.78
C GLN A 18 -11.79 -2.21 7.92
N HIS A 19 -12.36 -2.71 6.82
CA HIS A 19 -13.75 -3.19 6.75
C HIS A 19 -13.85 -4.64 6.24
N TYR A 20 -12.73 -5.35 6.12
CA TYR A 20 -12.72 -6.72 5.61
C TYR A 20 -13.39 -7.65 6.61
N GLY A 21 -14.41 -8.39 6.13
CA GLY A 21 -15.24 -9.24 6.98
C GLY A 21 -16.50 -8.55 7.56
N GLU A 22 -16.70 -7.27 7.34
CA GLU A 22 -17.90 -6.58 7.78
C GLU A 22 -19.11 -6.91 6.90
N GLY A 23 -20.20 -7.28 7.54
CA GLY A 23 -21.45 -7.60 6.86
C GLY A 23 -21.47 -8.95 6.13
N PRO A 24 -22.53 -9.25 5.37
CA PRO A 24 -22.65 -10.51 4.65
C PRO A 24 -21.62 -10.56 3.50
N TRP A 25 -21.04 -11.74 3.29
CA TRP A 25 -20.17 -11.95 2.15
C TRP A 25 -20.92 -11.75 0.83
N HIS A 26 -20.38 -10.93 -0.03
CA HIS A 26 -20.86 -10.72 -1.38
C HIS A 26 -19.85 -11.24 -2.40
N ARG A 27 -20.33 -12.03 -3.35
CA ARG A 27 -19.51 -12.55 -4.43
C ARG A 27 -18.90 -11.39 -5.24
N SER A 28 -17.59 -11.22 -5.11
CA SER A 28 -16.82 -10.25 -5.92
C SER A 28 -16.27 -10.91 -7.18
N ALA A 29 -15.87 -10.11 -8.17
CA ALA A 29 -15.14 -10.60 -9.32
C ALA A 29 -13.72 -10.96 -8.90
N PHE A 30 -13.33 -12.22 -9.10
CA PHE A 30 -11.96 -12.68 -8.88
C PHE A 30 -11.47 -13.51 -10.07
N GLY A 31 -10.18 -13.43 -10.35
CA GLY A 31 -9.50 -14.22 -11.36
C GLY A 31 -8.92 -15.48 -10.74
N VAL A 32 -9.02 -16.61 -11.44
CA VAL A 32 -8.31 -17.85 -11.09
C VAL A 32 -7.40 -18.21 -12.23
N VAL A 33 -6.10 -18.29 -11.95
CA VAL A 33 -5.10 -18.81 -12.86
C VAL A 33 -4.84 -20.25 -12.49
N VAL A 34 -5.07 -21.17 -13.44
CA VAL A 34 -4.82 -22.60 -13.26
C VAL A 34 -3.71 -22.99 -14.20
N GLY A 35 -2.56 -23.37 -13.64
CA GLY A 35 -1.45 -23.96 -14.38
C GLY A 35 -1.50 -25.49 -14.35
N SER A 36 -1.00 -26.14 -15.39
CA SER A 36 -0.74 -27.58 -15.44
C SER A 36 0.75 -27.81 -15.26
N THR A 37 1.13 -28.69 -14.35
CA THR A 37 2.54 -29.04 -14.09
C THR A 37 3.13 -29.94 -15.18
N ASP A 38 2.28 -30.60 -15.96
CA ASP A 38 2.65 -31.52 -17.06
C ASP A 38 2.49 -30.90 -18.46
N GLY A 39 2.21 -29.57 -18.52
CA GLY A 39 2.09 -28.81 -19.77
C GLY A 39 0.82 -29.11 -20.59
N ARG A 40 -0.11 -29.92 -20.08
CA ARG A 40 -1.37 -30.21 -20.79
C ARG A 40 -2.37 -29.06 -20.64
N PRO A 41 -3.28 -28.85 -21.58
CA PRO A 41 -4.36 -27.88 -21.43
C PRO A 41 -5.26 -28.24 -20.24
N VAL A 42 -5.57 -27.22 -19.43
CA VAL A 42 -6.51 -27.34 -18.29
C VAL A 42 -7.92 -27.57 -18.83
N SER A 43 -8.58 -28.62 -18.35
CA SER A 43 -9.95 -28.92 -18.73
C SER A 43 -10.97 -27.96 -18.15
N LYS A 44 -12.14 -27.83 -18.80
CA LYS A 44 -13.26 -27.00 -18.27
C LYS A 44 -13.74 -27.46 -16.88
N ARG A 45 -13.60 -28.75 -16.57
CA ARG A 45 -13.94 -29.31 -15.27
C ARG A 45 -12.95 -28.83 -14.20
N GLU A 46 -11.65 -28.97 -14.45
CA GLU A 46 -10.59 -28.52 -13.54
C GLU A 46 -10.70 -27.01 -13.25
N LEU A 47 -10.97 -26.21 -14.29
CA LEU A 47 -11.20 -24.77 -14.12
C LEU A 47 -12.42 -24.46 -13.24
N ARG A 48 -13.53 -25.18 -13.40
CA ARG A 48 -14.73 -25.00 -12.55
C ARG A 48 -14.45 -25.39 -11.10
N GLU A 49 -13.75 -26.49 -10.88
CA GLU A 49 -13.37 -26.95 -9.54
C GLU A 49 -12.43 -25.96 -8.85
N ALA A 50 -11.44 -25.43 -9.58
CA ALA A 50 -10.53 -24.41 -9.08
C ALA A 50 -11.28 -23.11 -8.69
N LYS A 51 -12.21 -22.66 -9.54
CA LYS A 51 -13.06 -21.50 -9.21
C LYS A 51 -13.89 -21.73 -7.97
N ARG A 52 -14.55 -22.88 -7.83
CA ARG A 52 -15.34 -23.21 -6.64
C ARG A 52 -14.49 -23.21 -5.37
N ARG A 53 -13.31 -23.85 -5.41
CA ARG A 53 -12.39 -23.87 -4.26
C ARG A 53 -11.89 -22.46 -3.89
N ALA A 54 -11.59 -21.64 -4.90
CA ALA A 54 -11.20 -20.24 -4.65
C ALA A 54 -12.34 -19.44 -4.02
N GLU A 55 -13.57 -19.59 -4.52
CA GLU A 55 -14.76 -18.92 -3.97
C GLU A 55 -15.04 -19.35 -2.52
N GLU A 56 -14.95 -20.67 -2.23
CA GLU A 56 -15.10 -21.20 -0.86
C GLU A 56 -14.01 -20.67 0.09
N ARG A 57 -12.77 -20.55 -0.40
CA ARG A 57 -11.66 -19.99 0.36
C ARG A 57 -11.89 -18.51 0.67
N PHE A 58 -12.19 -17.66 -0.33
CA PHE A 58 -12.47 -16.24 -0.13
C PHE A 58 -13.66 -15.98 0.79
N ARG A 59 -14.71 -16.81 0.68
CA ARG A 59 -15.83 -16.70 1.60
C ARG A 59 -15.43 -17.01 3.03
N ARG A 60 -14.63 -18.05 3.25
CA ARG A 60 -14.11 -18.40 4.58
C ARG A 60 -13.22 -17.31 5.14
N GLU A 61 -12.27 -16.81 4.35
CA GLU A 61 -11.40 -15.69 4.71
C GLU A 61 -12.21 -14.47 5.13
N TRP A 62 -13.32 -14.17 4.42
CA TRP A 62 -14.23 -13.09 4.79
C TRP A 62 -14.97 -13.35 6.10
N GLU A 63 -15.52 -14.55 6.27
CA GLU A 63 -16.32 -14.94 7.45
C GLU A 63 -15.45 -15.04 8.74
N GLU A 64 -14.18 -15.38 8.60
CA GLU A 64 -13.20 -15.51 9.68
C GLU A 64 -12.41 -14.22 9.96
N ALA A 65 -12.51 -13.23 9.09
CA ALA A 65 -11.75 -12.00 9.19
C ALA A 65 -12.16 -11.16 10.41
N VAL A 66 -11.16 -10.52 11.00
CA VAL A 66 -11.36 -9.51 12.04
C VAL A 66 -11.03 -8.14 11.42
N PRO A 67 -12.04 -7.28 11.17
CA PRO A 67 -11.79 -5.96 10.62
C PRO A 67 -10.77 -5.17 11.45
N MET A 68 -9.84 -4.53 10.79
CA MET A 68 -8.85 -3.69 11.47
C MET A 68 -9.51 -2.46 12.12
N GLY A 69 -10.67 -2.06 11.62
CA GLY A 69 -11.37 -0.86 12.02
C GLY A 69 -10.65 0.41 11.56
N GLY A 70 -11.28 1.55 11.82
CA GLY A 70 -10.72 2.85 11.45
C GLY A 70 -11.56 3.59 10.41
N ASN A 71 -10.96 4.63 9.81
CA ASN A 71 -11.63 5.44 8.79
C ASN A 71 -10.73 5.55 7.56
N ALA A 72 -11.25 5.20 6.39
CA ALA A 72 -10.53 5.28 5.13
C ALA A 72 -10.01 6.69 4.79
N GLY A 73 -10.62 7.73 5.35
CA GLY A 73 -10.16 9.12 5.26
C GLY A 73 -8.90 9.41 6.06
N ASP A 74 -8.55 8.55 7.02
CA ASP A 74 -7.35 8.69 7.85
C ASP A 74 -6.12 7.97 7.27
N ILE A 75 -6.25 7.35 6.09
CA ILE A 75 -5.15 6.67 5.40
C ILE A 75 -4.52 7.61 4.35
N TYR A 76 -3.30 8.02 4.62
CA TYR A 76 -2.49 8.89 3.78
C TYR A 76 -1.45 8.10 3.01
N CYS A 77 -1.28 8.43 1.73
CA CYS A 77 -0.25 7.84 0.88
C CYS A 77 0.78 8.90 0.52
N LEU A 78 2.04 8.65 0.89
CA LEU A 78 3.17 9.53 0.59
C LEU A 78 4.07 8.88 -0.48
N ASP A 79 3.55 8.80 -1.70
CA ASP A 79 4.27 8.21 -2.83
C ASP A 79 5.22 9.23 -3.45
N LEU A 80 6.43 9.32 -2.89
CA LEU A 80 7.47 10.28 -3.28
C LEU A 80 8.61 9.65 -4.08
N ALA A 81 8.65 8.32 -4.23
CA ALA A 81 9.71 7.57 -4.91
C ALA A 81 11.14 8.01 -4.47
N LEU A 82 11.36 8.16 -3.16
CA LEU A 82 12.59 8.74 -2.58
C LEU A 82 13.84 7.89 -2.76
N SER A 83 13.72 6.65 -3.22
CA SER A 83 14.84 5.79 -3.56
C SER A 83 15.54 6.18 -4.87
N MET A 84 14.96 7.08 -5.66
CA MET A 84 15.45 7.45 -6.98
C MET A 84 15.50 8.97 -7.18
N GLY A 85 16.47 9.41 -7.98
CA GLY A 85 16.63 10.81 -8.36
C GLY A 85 17.26 11.68 -7.28
N ASP A 86 17.18 12.99 -7.43
CA ASP A 86 17.74 13.97 -6.50
C ASP A 86 16.87 14.11 -5.25
N ILE A 87 17.48 13.94 -4.07
CA ILE A 87 16.84 14.07 -2.75
C ILE A 87 17.48 15.19 -1.91
N SER A 88 18.21 16.11 -2.55
CA SER A 88 18.90 17.20 -1.85
C SER A 88 18.01 18.30 -1.29
N GLU A 89 16.73 18.33 -1.73
CA GLU A 89 15.77 19.30 -1.20
C GLU A 89 15.33 18.87 0.23
N GLU A 90 15.43 19.77 1.20
CA GLU A 90 14.96 19.52 2.59
C GLU A 90 13.48 19.13 2.64
N THR A 91 12.69 19.74 1.76
CA THR A 91 11.27 19.37 1.57
C THR A 91 11.06 19.02 0.11
N PRO A 92 10.22 18.02 -0.20
CA PRO A 92 9.94 17.68 -1.59
C PRO A 92 9.47 18.90 -2.39
N GLY A 93 10.25 19.30 -3.35
CA GLY A 93 10.11 20.50 -4.18
C GLY A 93 10.16 20.20 -5.67
N PRO A 94 10.53 21.19 -6.51
CA PRO A 94 10.56 21.05 -7.95
C PRO A 94 11.45 19.92 -8.48
N LEU A 95 12.60 19.65 -7.85
CA LEU A 95 13.50 18.57 -8.27
C LEU A 95 12.83 17.20 -8.08
N ARG A 96 12.15 16.99 -6.95
CA ARG A 96 11.39 15.77 -6.68
C ARG A 96 10.23 15.62 -7.66
N GLN A 97 9.49 16.70 -7.94
CA GLN A 97 8.40 16.66 -8.92
C GLN A 97 8.91 16.29 -10.32
N GLN A 98 10.07 16.82 -10.74
CA GLN A 98 10.71 16.45 -12.01
C GLN A 98 11.11 14.96 -12.05
N ALA A 99 11.65 14.44 -10.96
CA ALA A 99 12.00 13.01 -10.86
C ALA A 99 10.75 12.12 -11.00
N LEU A 100 9.66 12.44 -10.33
CA LEU A 100 8.38 11.73 -10.46
C LEU A 100 7.83 11.79 -11.89
N GLU A 101 7.86 12.98 -12.54
CA GLU A 101 7.45 13.11 -13.94
C GLU A 101 8.28 12.22 -14.87
N ALA A 102 9.60 12.15 -14.65
CA ALA A 102 10.48 11.30 -15.44
C ALA A 102 10.15 9.81 -15.31
N LEU A 103 9.79 9.35 -14.09
CA LEU A 103 9.36 7.97 -13.84
C LEU A 103 8.03 7.65 -14.54
N ILE A 104 7.05 8.54 -14.43
CA ILE A 104 5.74 8.33 -15.04
C ILE A 104 5.82 8.34 -16.57
N ARG A 105 6.70 9.15 -17.15
CA ARG A 105 6.96 9.19 -18.61
C ARG A 105 7.45 7.86 -19.18
N ALA A 106 8.01 6.99 -18.37
CA ALA A 106 8.41 5.66 -18.84
C ALA A 106 7.23 4.82 -19.34
N SER A 107 6.01 5.10 -18.86
CA SER A 107 4.78 4.34 -19.18
C SER A 107 3.69 5.16 -19.84
N TRP A 108 3.82 6.50 -19.90
CA TRP A 108 2.79 7.43 -20.37
C TRP A 108 3.36 8.41 -21.40
N ASN A 109 2.50 8.99 -22.25
CA ASN A 109 2.95 10.11 -23.09
C ASN A 109 3.22 11.36 -22.21
N ALA A 110 3.98 12.32 -22.76
CA ALA A 110 4.49 13.46 -21.99
C ALA A 110 3.38 14.35 -21.38
N GLU A 111 2.24 14.52 -22.08
CA GLU A 111 1.15 15.33 -21.57
C GLU A 111 0.39 14.65 -20.44
N GLU A 112 0.08 13.36 -20.60
CA GLU A 112 -0.56 12.55 -19.58
C GLU A 112 0.33 12.39 -18.36
N ALA A 113 1.62 12.13 -18.55
CA ALA A 113 2.60 12.04 -17.45
C ALA A 113 2.62 13.33 -16.63
N ARG A 114 2.67 14.50 -17.28
CA ARG A 114 2.65 15.79 -16.58
C ARG A 114 1.36 16.01 -15.78
N LYS A 115 0.20 15.72 -16.37
CA LYS A 115 -1.08 15.85 -15.67
C LYS A 115 -1.17 14.91 -14.47
N GLN A 116 -0.75 13.67 -14.65
CA GLN A 116 -0.77 12.68 -13.58
C GLN A 116 0.20 13.07 -12.44
N THR A 117 1.44 13.43 -12.79
CA THR A 117 2.44 13.91 -11.81
C THR A 117 1.92 15.10 -11.02
N GLN A 118 1.35 16.09 -11.70
CA GLN A 118 0.81 17.28 -11.03
C GLN A 118 -0.29 16.94 -10.04
N LYS A 119 -1.19 16.02 -10.40
CA LYS A 119 -2.25 15.54 -9.51
C LYS A 119 -1.68 14.84 -8.29
N GLU A 120 -0.84 13.82 -8.50
CA GLU A 120 -0.22 13.04 -7.43
C GLU A 120 0.65 13.91 -6.52
N TRP A 121 1.36 14.87 -7.09
CA TRP A 121 2.16 15.83 -6.35
C TRP A 121 1.34 16.67 -5.36
N VAL A 122 0.22 17.24 -5.83
CA VAL A 122 -0.67 18.03 -4.97
C VAL A 122 -1.28 17.15 -3.89
N GLU A 123 -1.75 15.95 -4.24
CA GLU A 123 -2.32 15.00 -3.27
C GLU A 123 -1.29 14.62 -2.20
N THR A 124 -0.07 14.27 -2.59
CA THR A 124 0.99 13.84 -1.66
C THR A 124 1.44 14.98 -0.74
N ARG A 125 1.59 16.19 -1.26
CA ARG A 125 1.94 17.36 -0.44
C ARG A 125 0.84 17.69 0.57
N THR A 126 -0.41 17.71 0.14
CA THR A 126 -1.55 17.91 1.06
C THR A 126 -1.60 16.83 2.12
N ALA A 127 -1.37 15.57 1.74
CA ALA A 127 -1.30 14.45 2.67
C ALA A 127 -0.18 14.64 3.72
N LEU A 128 1.02 15.05 3.29
CA LEU A 128 2.14 15.31 4.20
C LEU A 128 1.83 16.44 5.19
N ASP A 129 1.29 17.55 4.70
CA ASP A 129 0.92 18.70 5.53
C ASP A 129 -0.15 18.34 6.57
N ASP A 130 -1.16 17.55 6.17
CA ASP A 130 -2.20 17.05 7.07
C ASP A 130 -1.63 16.11 8.13
N VAL A 131 -0.78 15.15 7.75
CA VAL A 131 -0.13 14.22 8.70
C VAL A 131 0.69 14.99 9.74
N VAL A 132 1.50 15.95 9.30
CA VAL A 132 2.32 16.78 10.19
C VAL A 132 1.43 17.60 11.14
N THR A 133 0.38 18.23 10.63
CA THR A 133 -0.55 19.04 11.42
C THR A 133 -1.26 18.21 12.48
N ARG A 134 -1.78 17.06 12.11
CA ARG A 134 -2.49 16.13 13.01
C ARG A 134 -1.56 15.56 14.08
N SER A 135 -0.33 15.22 13.70
CA SER A 135 0.70 14.75 14.64
C SER A 135 1.11 15.83 15.64
N ALA A 136 1.27 17.09 15.19
CA ALA A 136 1.53 18.22 16.06
C ALA A 136 0.36 18.50 17.04
N ALA A 137 -0.87 18.19 16.62
CA ALA A 137 -2.06 18.26 17.48
C ALA A 137 -2.18 17.08 18.47
N GLY A 138 -1.21 16.15 18.51
CA GLY A 138 -1.16 15.04 19.45
C GLY A 138 -1.84 13.74 18.96
N GLU A 139 -2.26 13.67 17.70
CA GLU A 139 -2.81 12.42 17.17
C GLU A 139 -1.71 11.38 16.97
N THR A 140 -2.06 10.12 17.24
CA THR A 140 -1.18 8.98 16.94
C THR A 140 -1.02 8.80 15.43
N VAL A 141 0.22 8.69 14.97
CA VAL A 141 0.57 8.37 13.59
C VAL A 141 1.12 6.94 13.53
N ARG A 142 0.49 6.06 12.73
CA ARG A 142 0.98 4.73 12.43
C ARG A 142 1.57 4.71 11.04
N VAL A 143 2.83 4.28 10.95
CA VAL A 143 3.60 4.25 9.70
C VAL A 143 3.82 2.80 9.29
N TRP A 144 3.30 2.43 8.12
CA TRP A 144 3.41 1.10 7.54
C TRP A 144 4.53 1.11 6.50
N TYR A 145 5.59 0.36 6.75
CA TYR A 145 6.76 0.33 5.88
C TYR A 145 7.33 -1.08 5.76
N SER A 146 8.19 -1.29 4.78
CA SER A 146 8.94 -2.51 4.55
C SER A 146 10.40 -2.21 4.25
N GLN A 147 11.17 -3.24 3.95
CA GLN A 147 12.55 -3.10 3.46
C GLN A 147 12.64 -2.68 1.98
N GLN A 148 11.51 -2.49 1.30
CA GLN A 148 11.50 -1.89 -0.03
C GLN A 148 12.05 -0.46 0.05
N SER A 149 12.93 -0.11 -0.89
CA SER A 149 13.71 1.14 -0.82
C SER A 149 12.83 2.40 -0.73
N ASP A 150 11.72 2.47 -1.50
CA ASP A 150 10.83 3.64 -1.47
C ASP A 150 10.05 3.74 -0.15
N GLU A 151 9.56 2.61 0.38
CA GLU A 151 8.85 2.60 1.66
C GLU A 151 9.79 2.94 2.82
N LEU A 152 11.02 2.40 2.83
CA LEU A 152 12.01 2.68 3.86
C LEU A 152 12.49 4.13 3.83
N CYS A 153 12.85 4.65 2.65
CA CYS A 153 13.24 6.06 2.49
C CYS A 153 12.07 6.99 2.84
N GLY A 154 10.84 6.64 2.43
CA GLY A 154 9.64 7.38 2.78
C GLY A 154 9.38 7.44 4.28
N ALA A 155 9.56 6.32 4.99
CA ALA A 155 9.42 6.25 6.44
C ALA A 155 10.48 7.12 7.15
N CYS A 156 11.76 7.01 6.76
CA CYS A 156 12.84 7.84 7.31
C CYS A 156 12.56 9.33 7.10
N PHE A 157 12.17 9.71 5.89
CA PHE A 157 11.81 11.10 5.56
C PHE A 157 10.65 11.60 6.43
N LEU A 158 9.57 10.82 6.55
CA LEU A 158 8.41 11.20 7.35
C LEU A 158 8.79 11.38 8.83
N LEU A 159 9.57 10.46 9.40
CA LEU A 159 10.02 10.54 10.78
C LEU A 159 10.84 11.81 11.05
N GLU A 160 11.75 12.14 10.15
CA GLU A 160 12.52 13.38 10.21
C GLU A 160 11.60 14.61 10.18
N ARG A 161 10.62 14.63 9.27
CA ARG A 161 9.65 15.74 9.14
C ARG A 161 8.78 15.90 10.40
N LEU A 162 8.29 14.79 10.97
CA LEU A 162 7.52 14.81 12.21
C LEU A 162 8.36 15.32 13.39
N GLN A 163 9.61 14.88 13.49
CA GLN A 163 10.53 15.35 14.51
C GLN A 163 10.81 16.85 14.38
N SER A 164 11.13 17.32 13.17
CA SER A 164 11.43 18.72 12.88
C SER A 164 10.22 19.64 13.12
N ALA A 165 9.00 19.12 12.91
CA ALA A 165 7.76 19.85 13.18
C ALA A 165 7.33 19.84 14.66
N GLY A 166 8.08 19.17 15.54
CA GLY A 166 7.74 19.07 16.96
C GLY A 166 6.50 18.21 17.22
N SER A 167 6.41 17.05 16.55
CA SER A 167 5.31 16.11 16.76
C SER A 167 5.09 15.82 18.24
N ALA A 168 3.87 15.99 18.72
CA ALA A 168 3.46 15.74 20.10
C ALA A 168 2.74 14.39 20.26
N GLY A 169 2.25 13.81 19.17
CA GLY A 169 1.55 12.52 19.17
C GLY A 169 2.49 11.32 19.18
N PRO A 170 2.03 10.17 19.67
CA PRO A 170 2.78 8.92 19.57
C PRO A 170 2.97 8.50 18.11
N ILE A 171 4.15 7.96 17.81
CA ILE A 171 4.45 7.36 16.49
C ILE A 171 4.57 5.85 16.68
N SER A 172 3.83 5.09 15.88
CA SER A 172 3.86 3.62 15.83
C SER A 172 4.39 3.17 14.48
N LEU A 173 5.38 2.31 14.47
CA LEU A 173 5.96 1.75 13.26
C LEU A 173 5.49 0.32 13.07
N VAL A 174 4.99 -0.01 11.88
CA VAL A 174 4.56 -1.35 11.48
C VAL A 174 5.42 -1.79 10.32
N GLU A 175 6.39 -2.63 10.60
CA GLU A 175 7.28 -3.20 9.59
C GLU A 175 6.66 -4.46 9.00
N LEU A 176 6.64 -4.57 7.67
CA LEU A 176 6.27 -5.80 6.98
C LEU A 176 7.45 -6.78 7.06
N PRO A 177 7.25 -7.99 7.60
CA PRO A 177 8.27 -9.03 7.55
C PRO A 177 8.63 -9.36 6.10
N GLN A 178 9.93 -9.35 5.77
CA GLN A 178 10.40 -9.70 4.43
C GLN A 178 10.06 -11.15 4.06
N TRP A 179 10.05 -12.03 5.05
CA TRP A 179 9.71 -13.43 4.91
C TRP A 179 8.60 -13.81 5.88
N GLU A 180 7.62 -14.52 5.37
CA GLU A 180 6.48 -15.03 6.12
C GLU A 180 6.39 -16.54 5.91
N GLU A 181 6.35 -17.30 7.00
CA GLU A 181 6.05 -18.73 6.97
C GLU A 181 4.55 -18.94 7.10
N ARG A 182 3.95 -19.54 6.08
CA ARG A 182 2.53 -19.91 6.10
C ARG A 182 2.30 -21.19 6.93
N PRO A 183 1.06 -21.45 7.39
CA PRO A 183 0.72 -22.65 8.15
C PRO A 183 1.03 -23.98 7.44
N ASP A 184 1.14 -23.97 6.11
CA ASP A 184 1.53 -25.14 5.31
C ASP A 184 3.06 -25.31 5.16
N GLY A 185 3.86 -24.47 5.82
CA GLY A 185 5.32 -24.45 5.74
C GLY A 185 5.87 -23.73 4.51
N THR A 186 5.03 -23.13 3.68
CA THR A 186 5.49 -22.35 2.52
C THR A 186 6.05 -21.01 2.98
N MET A 187 7.29 -20.70 2.54
CA MET A 187 7.89 -19.38 2.76
C MET A 187 7.44 -18.41 1.67
N VAL A 188 6.91 -17.27 2.07
CA VAL A 188 6.52 -16.18 1.17
C VAL A 188 7.49 -15.02 1.35
N HIS A 189 8.08 -14.57 0.26
CA HIS A 189 8.87 -13.35 0.22
C HIS A 189 7.97 -12.16 -0.09
N ARG A 190 8.04 -11.11 0.73
CA ARG A 190 7.28 -9.86 0.55
C ARG A 190 8.22 -8.75 0.15
N LEU A 191 7.91 -8.03 -0.90
CA LEU A 191 8.67 -6.85 -1.32
C LEU A 191 8.15 -5.58 -0.63
N GLY A 192 6.83 -5.44 -0.46
CA GLY A 192 6.23 -4.28 0.15
C GLY A 192 4.77 -4.49 0.54
N TRP A 193 4.20 -3.54 1.27
CA TRP A 193 2.82 -3.60 1.74
C TRP A 193 1.78 -3.68 0.61
N GLY A 194 2.13 -3.24 -0.61
CA GLY A 194 1.27 -3.37 -1.78
C GLY A 194 0.99 -4.80 -2.23
N GLU A 195 1.75 -5.79 -1.73
CA GLU A 195 1.58 -7.22 -2.04
C GLU A 195 0.75 -7.96 -0.97
N VAL A 196 0.42 -7.29 0.13
CA VAL A 196 -0.33 -7.92 1.23
C VAL A 196 -1.81 -7.93 0.91
N SER A 197 -2.42 -9.12 1.00
CA SER A 197 -3.87 -9.27 0.91
C SER A 197 -4.54 -8.63 2.14
N PRO A 198 -5.70 -8.00 2.00
CA PRO A 198 -6.42 -7.40 3.12
C PRO A 198 -7.06 -8.38 4.10
N GLY A 199 -7.02 -9.67 3.81
CA GLY A 199 -7.58 -10.73 4.67
C GLY A 199 -6.73 -11.97 4.72
#